data_e1725b7c366460480480f0c8049aac8e
#
_entry.id   e1725b7c366460480480f0c8049aac8e
#
_cell.length_a   1.000
_cell.length_b   1.000
_cell.length_c   1.000
_cell.angle_alpha   90.00
_cell.angle_beta   90.00
_cell.angle_gamma   90.00
#
_symmetry.space_group_name_H-M   'P 1'
#
loop_
_entity.id
_entity.type
_entity.pdbx_description
1 polymer ?
#
loop_
_entity_poly.entity_id
_entity_poly.type
_entity_poly.pdbx_seq_one_letter_code
_entity_poly.pdbx_strand_id
1 'polypeptide(L)'
;MAGLLTNVEVWVLRNGYLRTVSGWEHSSTKRNCPCAVRVPGGVGRKVSHRRVLLRENVRFLFFARTVTRGGMLMGCTLCPRNCNVDRENGKTGYCGETAIIRVARAALHFWEEPCISGKTGSGTVFFTGCPLKCVFCQNEKIAKGTVGKMVSSERLSEIFLELQEKGACNINLVTPTHFIPEIKKALLTAKAHGLNIPIVYNTGGYEKDESLRILDGLIDIYIPDLKFFSPKLSSRYSNASDYFEVATGAIAEMYRQVGNPVFDNNTGLLKRGMIVRHLLLPRRLADSKKIINYLYTTYQDRIYLSIMSQYTPMKVFSQMPELSRRVSRTEYRTLINYCMELGIENGFIQEGDTASESFIPPFDYEGV
;
A
#
# COMPACT_ATOMS: atom_id res chain seq x y z
N MET A 1 12.89 -30.24 5.53
CA MET A 1 14.12 -29.58 6.05
C MET A 1 13.75 -28.15 6.39
N ALA A 2 13.66 -27.87 7.68
CA ALA A 2 13.36 -26.55 8.20
C ALA A 2 14.63 -25.69 8.07
N GLY A 3 14.63 -24.73 7.18
CA GLY A 3 15.75 -23.84 6.93
C GLY A 3 15.46 -22.44 7.44
N LEU A 4 16.20 -22.06 8.47
CA LEU A 4 16.63 -20.71 8.83
C LEU A 4 15.66 -19.55 8.55
N LEU A 5 14.81 -19.27 9.53
CA LEU A 5 14.16 -17.97 9.71
C LEU A 5 15.25 -16.97 10.08
N THR A 6 15.69 -16.17 9.12
CA THR A 6 16.48 -14.98 9.41
C THR A 6 15.57 -13.97 10.09
N ASN A 7 15.89 -13.58 11.32
CA ASN A 7 15.18 -12.59 12.11
C ASN A 7 15.17 -11.25 11.37
N VAL A 8 14.04 -10.88 10.79
CA VAL A 8 13.78 -9.51 10.36
C VAL A 8 13.28 -8.77 11.59
N GLU A 9 14.15 -8.03 12.25
CA GLU A 9 13.75 -7.17 13.35
C GLU A 9 13.11 -5.91 12.78
N VAL A 10 11.82 -5.74 13.06
CA VAL A 10 11.08 -4.50 12.76
C VAL A 10 10.98 -3.72 14.05
N TRP A 11 11.50 -2.51 14.04
CA TRP A 11 11.49 -1.61 15.18
C TRP A 11 10.36 -0.60 15.03
N VAL A 12 9.64 -0.38 16.12
CA VAL A 12 8.63 0.69 16.23
C VAL A 12 9.27 1.85 16.98
N LEU A 13 9.33 3.03 16.38
CA LEU A 13 9.67 4.27 17.05
C LEU A 13 8.50 4.65 17.95
N ARG A 14 8.67 4.64 19.26
CA ARG A 14 7.69 5.11 20.22
C ARG A 14 8.40 5.79 21.39
N ASN A 15 8.05 7.05 21.66
CA ASN A 15 8.62 7.87 22.75
C ASN A 15 10.16 8.00 22.71
N GLY A 16 10.77 8.19 21.53
CA GLY A 16 12.22 8.37 21.40
C GLY A 16 13.07 7.14 21.71
N TYR A 17 12.46 5.98 21.93
CA TYR A 17 13.14 4.70 22.15
C TYR A 17 12.80 3.70 21.05
N LEU A 18 13.85 3.08 20.52
CA LEU A 18 13.73 1.91 19.64
C LEU A 18 13.26 0.72 20.49
N ARG A 19 12.11 0.15 20.20
CA ARG A 19 11.66 -1.11 20.77
C ARG A 19 11.62 -2.17 19.69
N THR A 20 12.33 -3.27 19.90
CA THR A 20 12.22 -4.47 19.06
C THR A 20 10.83 -5.07 19.22
N VAL A 21 10.16 -5.30 18.11
CA VAL A 21 9.12 -6.32 18.01
C VAL A 21 9.85 -7.60 17.63
N SER A 22 10.67 -8.13 18.58
CA SER A 22 11.37 -9.37 18.40
C SER A 22 10.42 -10.53 18.61
N GLY A 23 10.45 -11.44 17.68
CA GLY A 23 10.33 -12.85 18.00
C GLY A 23 8.95 -13.40 18.21
N TRP A 24 8.49 -14.02 17.18
CA TRP A 24 7.56 -15.13 17.28
C TRP A 24 8.35 -16.40 17.58
N GLU A 25 8.81 -16.56 18.83
CA GLU A 25 9.20 -17.86 19.34
C GLU A 25 7.96 -18.62 19.79
N HIS A 26 7.77 -19.84 19.27
CA HIS A 26 6.89 -20.82 19.86
C HIS A 26 7.41 -21.19 21.26
N SER A 27 6.90 -20.55 22.27
CA SER A 27 7.05 -20.97 23.65
C SER A 27 5.70 -20.89 24.36
N SER A 28 5.18 -22.07 24.66
CA SER A 28 4.05 -22.27 25.55
C SER A 28 4.43 -21.93 26.97
N THR A 29 4.36 -20.66 27.37
CA THR A 29 4.25 -20.29 28.78
C THR A 29 3.59 -18.93 28.90
N LYS A 30 2.43 -18.95 29.56
CA LYS A 30 1.68 -17.78 30.00
C LYS A 30 2.58 -16.89 30.87
N ARG A 31 2.84 -15.64 30.48
CA ARG A 31 3.15 -14.57 31.40
C ARG A 31 2.58 -13.24 30.91
N ASN A 32 1.94 -12.56 31.86
CA ASN A 32 1.18 -11.33 31.78
C ASN A 32 1.94 -10.16 31.09
N CYS A 33 1.24 -9.49 30.20
CA CYS A 33 1.66 -8.19 29.69
C CYS A 33 1.08 -7.09 30.59
N PRO A 34 1.89 -6.24 31.25
CA PRO A 34 1.39 -5.12 32.04
C PRO A 34 1.35 -3.86 31.18
N CYS A 35 0.21 -3.54 30.59
CA CYS A 35 -0.07 -2.20 30.07
C CYS A 35 -1.44 -1.74 30.56
N ALA A 36 -1.53 -1.49 31.87
CA ALA A 36 -2.61 -0.70 32.47
C ALA A 36 -2.05 0.66 32.86
N VAL A 37 -2.29 1.70 32.06
CA VAL A 37 -2.12 3.09 32.49
C VAL A 37 -3.47 3.58 32.97
N ARG A 38 -3.55 3.86 34.30
CA ARG A 38 -4.69 4.55 34.92
C ARG A 38 -4.69 6.01 34.48
N VAL A 39 -5.84 6.48 34.02
CA VAL A 39 -6.12 7.91 33.85
C VAL A 39 -6.84 8.40 35.10
N PRO A 40 -6.40 9.51 35.76
CA PRO A 40 -7.11 10.11 36.89
C PRO A 40 -8.35 10.87 36.37
N GLY A 41 -9.43 10.78 37.15
CA GLY A 41 -10.72 11.36 36.88
C GLY A 41 -10.77 12.90 36.88
N GLY A 42 -11.65 13.44 36.07
CA GLY A 42 -12.03 14.86 36.02
C GLY A 42 -13.47 15.03 35.57
N VAL A 43 -14.33 15.24 36.55
CA VAL A 43 -15.57 16.03 36.60
C VAL A 43 -16.49 16.11 35.39
N GLY A 44 -17.69 15.56 35.59
CA GLY A 44 -18.81 15.62 34.64
C GLY A 44 -19.42 17.01 34.46
N ARG A 45 -19.85 17.30 33.22
CA ARG A 45 -20.93 18.24 32.93
C ARG A 45 -21.95 17.56 32.02
N LYS A 46 -23.17 17.43 32.57
CA LYS A 46 -24.37 17.04 31.82
C LYS A 46 -24.71 18.13 30.82
N VAL A 47 -24.87 17.79 29.54
CA VAL A 47 -25.52 18.61 28.54
C VAL A 47 -26.67 17.82 27.94
N SER A 48 -27.85 18.44 27.99
CA SER A 48 -29.14 17.89 27.64
C SER A 48 -29.29 17.63 26.14
N HIS A 49 -29.86 16.48 25.81
CA HIS A 49 -30.29 16.13 24.47
C HIS A 49 -31.50 16.93 24.03
N ARG A 50 -31.38 17.73 22.98
CA ARG A 50 -32.53 18.11 22.13
C ARG A 50 -32.46 17.30 20.84
N ARG A 51 -33.39 16.37 20.67
CA ARG A 51 -33.70 15.70 19.41
C ARG A 51 -34.22 16.72 18.41
N VAL A 52 -33.51 16.88 17.29
CA VAL A 52 -34.05 17.48 16.08
C VAL A 52 -34.19 16.37 15.06
N LEU A 53 -35.44 16.03 14.76
CA LEU A 53 -35.83 15.16 13.67
C LEU A 53 -35.78 15.99 12.37
N LEU A 54 -34.75 15.74 11.55
CA LEU A 54 -34.77 16.15 10.16
C LEU A 54 -35.01 14.90 9.29
N ARG A 55 -36.23 14.84 8.74
CA ARG A 55 -36.56 13.95 7.63
C ARG A 55 -35.92 14.54 6.39
N GLU A 56 -34.86 13.93 5.87
CA GLU A 56 -34.41 14.19 4.50
C GLU A 56 -34.73 12.99 3.61
N ASN A 57 -35.62 13.26 2.65
CA ASN A 57 -35.92 12.38 1.53
C ASN A 57 -34.72 12.31 0.61
N VAL A 58 -33.95 11.22 0.67
CA VAL A 58 -32.93 10.92 -0.33
C VAL A 58 -33.62 10.35 -1.56
N ARG A 59 -33.87 11.21 -2.55
CA ARG A 59 -34.23 10.78 -3.90
C ARG A 59 -33.00 10.15 -4.54
N PHE A 60 -33.01 8.82 -4.68
CA PHE A 60 -32.08 8.11 -5.55
C PHE A 60 -32.33 8.53 -7.01
N LEU A 61 -31.52 9.41 -7.53
CA LEU A 61 -31.44 9.66 -8.97
C LEU A 61 -30.63 8.51 -9.60
N PHE A 62 -31.38 7.55 -10.17
CA PHE A 62 -30.84 6.63 -11.15
C PHE A 62 -30.39 7.44 -12.37
N PHE A 63 -29.10 7.68 -12.53
CA PHE A 63 -28.56 8.06 -13.82
C PHE A 63 -28.55 6.84 -14.73
N ALA A 64 -29.68 6.60 -15.41
CA ALA A 64 -29.68 5.77 -16.60
C ALA A 64 -28.83 6.48 -17.66
N ARG A 65 -27.64 5.94 -17.94
CA ARG A 65 -26.85 6.35 -19.09
C ARG A 65 -27.64 5.99 -20.36
N THR A 66 -28.30 6.96 -20.93
CA THR A 66 -28.74 6.92 -22.32
C THR A 66 -27.49 6.84 -23.20
N VAL A 67 -27.29 5.68 -23.83
CA VAL A 67 -26.28 5.49 -24.87
C VAL A 67 -26.76 6.28 -26.08
N THR A 68 -26.27 7.50 -26.26
CA THR A 68 -26.39 8.21 -27.53
C THR A 68 -25.34 7.66 -28.48
N ARG A 69 -25.78 7.04 -29.56
CA ARG A 69 -24.95 6.68 -30.71
C ARG A 69 -24.30 7.98 -31.23
N GLY A 70 -22.98 8.12 -31.03
CA GLY A 70 -22.20 9.27 -31.49
C GLY A 70 -21.12 9.74 -30.52
N GLY A 71 -20.88 9.03 -29.40
CA GLY A 71 -19.85 9.38 -28.42
C GLY A 71 -18.45 9.01 -28.92
N MET A 72 -17.54 10.01 -28.95
CA MET A 72 -16.10 9.77 -28.96
C MET A 72 -15.79 8.68 -27.92
N LEU A 73 -15.17 7.58 -28.37
CA LEU A 73 -14.62 6.56 -27.49
C LEU A 73 -13.58 7.26 -26.59
N MET A 74 -13.97 7.59 -25.35
CA MET A 74 -13.04 8.18 -24.39
C MET A 74 -12.08 7.06 -23.99
N GLY A 75 -10.82 7.18 -24.36
CA GLY A 75 -9.78 6.23 -24.02
C GLY A 75 -9.43 6.25 -22.52
N CYS A 76 -8.56 5.35 -22.10
CA CYS A 76 -8.18 5.15 -20.70
C CYS A 76 -7.53 6.38 -20.08
N THR A 77 -8.11 6.88 -18.99
CA THR A 77 -7.60 7.99 -18.17
C THR A 77 -7.48 7.63 -16.68
N LEU A 78 -7.47 6.32 -16.34
CA LEU A 78 -7.49 5.82 -14.95
C LEU A 78 -6.24 6.18 -14.13
N CYS A 79 -5.13 6.49 -14.77
CA CYS A 79 -3.89 6.88 -14.07
C CYS A 79 -3.29 8.15 -14.69
N PRO A 80 -2.31 8.78 -14.06
CA PRO A 80 -1.72 10.03 -14.54
C PRO A 80 -1.06 9.93 -15.92
N ARG A 81 -0.84 8.73 -16.44
CA ARG A 81 -0.31 8.53 -17.81
C ARG A 81 -1.28 9.02 -18.88
N ASN A 82 -2.58 9.05 -18.61
CA ASN A 82 -3.60 9.52 -19.55
C ASN A 82 -3.36 9.03 -20.99
N CYS A 83 -3.03 7.74 -21.14
CA CYS A 83 -2.60 7.18 -22.41
C CYS A 83 -3.69 7.17 -23.49
N ASN A 84 -4.94 7.40 -23.09
CA ASN A 84 -6.10 7.57 -23.96
C ASN A 84 -6.29 6.45 -24.99
N VAL A 85 -5.96 5.22 -24.61
CA VAL A 85 -6.15 4.01 -25.43
C VAL A 85 -7.46 3.32 -25.11
N ASP A 86 -8.02 2.65 -26.11
CA ASP A 86 -9.24 1.88 -25.99
C ASP A 86 -8.95 0.48 -25.41
N ARG A 87 -8.86 0.41 -24.08
CA ARG A 87 -8.54 -0.82 -23.35
C ARG A 87 -9.66 -1.85 -23.41
N GLU A 88 -10.91 -1.41 -23.52
CA GLU A 88 -12.08 -2.28 -23.63
C GLU A 88 -12.05 -3.12 -24.93
N ASN A 89 -11.53 -2.57 -26.02
CA ASN A 89 -11.34 -3.26 -27.28
C ASN A 89 -9.93 -3.87 -27.43
N GLY A 90 -9.28 -4.24 -26.32
CA GLY A 90 -8.05 -5.02 -26.31
C GLY A 90 -6.77 -4.23 -26.58
N LYS A 91 -6.80 -2.90 -26.68
CA LYS A 91 -5.57 -2.09 -26.77
C LYS A 91 -4.92 -1.97 -25.38
N THR A 92 -3.60 -2.01 -25.33
CA THR A 92 -2.85 -1.90 -24.09
C THR A 92 -2.42 -0.46 -23.84
N GLY A 93 -2.57 -0.02 -22.57
CA GLY A 93 -2.07 1.29 -22.12
C GLY A 93 -0.56 1.27 -21.84
N TYR A 94 -0.04 2.40 -21.31
CA TYR A 94 1.35 2.48 -20.84
C TYR A 94 1.66 1.39 -19.79
N CYS A 95 0.70 1.04 -18.94
CA CYS A 95 0.83 -0.05 -17.96
C CYS A 95 1.12 -1.42 -18.59
N GLY A 96 0.80 -1.63 -19.88
CA GLY A 96 0.94 -2.90 -20.58
C GLY A 96 -0.32 -3.76 -20.55
N GLU A 97 -1.44 -3.25 -19.99
CA GLU A 97 -2.65 -4.02 -19.75
C GLU A 97 -3.86 -3.49 -20.54
N THR A 98 -4.77 -4.41 -20.89
CA THR A 98 -6.12 -4.14 -21.39
C THR A 98 -7.06 -3.87 -20.20
N ALA A 99 -8.37 -3.74 -20.43
CA ALA A 99 -9.36 -3.62 -19.34
C ALA A 99 -9.57 -4.93 -18.57
N ILE A 100 -9.22 -6.08 -19.15
CA ILE A 100 -9.37 -7.40 -18.48
C ILE A 100 -8.35 -7.52 -17.35
N ILE A 101 -8.83 -7.85 -16.14
CA ILE A 101 -7.98 -8.05 -14.98
C ILE A 101 -6.99 -9.18 -15.24
N ARG A 102 -5.73 -8.96 -14.87
CA ARG A 102 -4.71 -10.00 -14.86
C ARG A 102 -4.02 -10.07 -13.50
N VAL A 103 -3.96 -11.27 -12.94
CA VAL A 103 -3.38 -11.56 -11.64
C VAL A 103 -2.23 -12.55 -11.80
N ALA A 104 -1.10 -12.26 -11.17
CA ALA A 104 0.08 -13.11 -11.20
C ALA A 104 0.15 -14.10 -10.03
N ARG A 105 -0.46 -13.75 -8.89
CA ARG A 105 -0.50 -14.57 -7.68
C ARG A 105 -1.55 -14.02 -6.72
N ALA A 106 -2.21 -14.92 -5.97
CA ALA A 106 -3.13 -14.58 -4.89
C ALA A 106 -2.92 -15.57 -3.72
N ALA A 107 -2.13 -15.16 -2.72
CA ALA A 107 -1.76 -16.04 -1.61
C ALA A 107 -1.47 -15.27 -0.32
N LEU A 108 -1.36 -16.01 0.79
CA LEU A 108 -0.91 -15.42 2.05
C LEU A 108 0.54 -14.94 1.93
N HIS A 109 0.78 -13.69 2.32
CA HIS A 109 2.10 -13.04 2.29
C HIS A 109 2.44 -12.52 3.69
N PHE A 110 3.68 -12.78 4.13
CA PHE A 110 4.11 -12.54 5.51
C PHE A 110 5.14 -11.41 5.65
N TRP A 111 5.47 -10.73 4.56
CA TRP A 111 6.57 -9.77 4.50
C TRP A 111 6.13 -8.30 4.39
N GLU A 112 4.86 -8.02 4.69
CA GLU A 112 4.39 -6.65 4.87
C GLU A 112 4.72 -6.17 6.30
N GLU A 113 4.41 -4.92 6.64
CA GLU A 113 4.56 -4.44 8.01
C GLU A 113 3.83 -5.35 9.00
N PRO A 114 4.35 -5.52 10.24
CA PRO A 114 3.78 -6.46 11.23
C PRO A 114 2.28 -6.24 11.49
N CYS A 115 1.84 -4.98 11.48
CA CYS A 115 0.43 -4.63 11.67
C CYS A 115 -0.46 -4.95 10.44
N ILE A 116 0.14 -5.31 9.30
CA ILE A 116 -0.55 -5.74 8.08
C ILE A 116 -0.55 -7.25 7.96
N SER A 117 0.63 -7.89 8.03
CA SER A 117 0.73 -9.36 7.90
C SER A 117 0.23 -10.11 9.12
N GLY A 118 0.40 -9.55 10.31
CA GLY A 118 0.07 -10.25 11.56
C GLY A 118 0.75 -11.60 11.65
N LYS A 119 0.04 -12.57 12.25
CA LYS A 119 0.53 -13.96 12.41
C LYS A 119 0.12 -14.87 11.27
N THR A 120 -1.01 -14.60 10.65
CA THR A 120 -1.63 -15.50 9.66
C THR A 120 -1.39 -15.04 8.23
N GLY A 121 -0.78 -13.87 8.05
CA GLY A 121 -0.42 -13.33 6.75
C GLY A 121 -1.47 -12.40 6.15
N SER A 122 -1.03 -11.56 5.22
CA SER A 122 -1.86 -10.71 4.38
C SER A 122 -2.33 -11.49 3.16
N GLY A 123 -3.61 -11.48 2.83
CA GLY A 123 -4.16 -12.09 1.62
C GLY A 123 -3.84 -11.24 0.40
N THR A 124 -2.66 -11.42 -0.16
CA THR A 124 -2.09 -10.52 -1.15
C THR A 124 -2.41 -10.96 -2.57
N VAL A 125 -2.99 -10.03 -3.35
CA VAL A 125 -3.30 -10.19 -4.77
C VAL A 125 -2.37 -9.31 -5.59
N PHE A 126 -1.49 -9.93 -6.36
CA PHE A 126 -0.52 -9.25 -7.23
C PHE A 126 -1.09 -9.06 -8.62
N PHE A 127 -1.48 -7.83 -8.94
CA PHE A 127 -1.93 -7.47 -10.28
C PHE A 127 -0.74 -7.27 -11.22
N THR A 128 -0.94 -7.53 -12.52
CA THR A 128 0.08 -7.32 -13.55
C THR A 128 -0.02 -5.93 -14.16
N GLY A 129 1.07 -5.49 -14.78
CA GLY A 129 1.19 -4.13 -15.31
C GLY A 129 1.52 -3.09 -14.24
N CYS A 130 2.05 -1.93 -14.65
CA CYS A 130 2.36 -0.84 -13.73
C CYS A 130 2.45 0.50 -14.46
N PRO A 131 1.84 1.58 -13.94
CA PRO A 131 1.94 2.91 -14.54
C PRO A 131 3.32 3.57 -14.38
N LEU A 132 4.18 3.08 -13.46
CA LEU A 132 5.52 3.64 -13.22
C LEU A 132 6.62 2.91 -13.99
N LYS A 133 6.63 1.58 -13.99
CA LYS A 133 7.68 0.74 -14.60
C LYS A 133 9.10 1.18 -14.18
N CYS A 134 9.30 1.34 -12.86
CA CYS A 134 10.59 1.75 -12.31
C CYS A 134 11.72 0.84 -12.78
N VAL A 135 12.86 1.41 -13.19
CA VAL A 135 14.00 0.65 -13.73
C VAL A 135 14.60 -0.33 -12.72
N PHE A 136 14.38 -0.08 -11.42
CA PHE A 136 14.87 -0.87 -10.29
C PHE A 136 13.79 -1.75 -9.64
N CYS A 137 12.66 -1.97 -10.32
CA CYS A 137 11.55 -2.71 -9.75
C CYS A 137 11.94 -4.15 -9.44
N GLN A 138 11.79 -4.59 -8.19
CA GLN A 138 12.00 -5.98 -7.79
C GLN A 138 10.97 -6.92 -8.42
N ASN A 139 9.76 -6.42 -8.64
CA ASN A 139 8.66 -7.12 -9.27
C ASN A 139 8.60 -6.85 -10.81
N GLU A 140 9.75 -6.75 -11.47
CA GLU A 140 9.83 -6.35 -12.88
C GLU A 140 8.98 -7.22 -13.82
N LYS A 141 8.90 -8.53 -13.57
CA LYS A 141 8.10 -9.48 -14.39
C LYS A 141 6.62 -9.11 -14.40
N ILE A 142 6.03 -8.87 -13.23
CA ILE A 142 4.62 -8.45 -13.15
C ILE A 142 4.44 -7.00 -13.58
N ALA A 143 5.35 -6.09 -13.23
CA ALA A 143 5.27 -4.68 -13.63
C ALA A 143 5.32 -4.47 -15.16
N LYS A 144 5.96 -5.38 -15.89
CA LYS A 144 5.99 -5.40 -17.36
C LYS A 144 4.81 -6.14 -17.99
N GLY A 145 3.96 -6.81 -17.22
CA GLY A 145 2.87 -7.62 -17.72
C GLY A 145 3.31 -8.89 -18.46
N THR A 146 4.52 -9.42 -18.16
CA THR A 146 5.04 -10.62 -18.83
C THR A 146 4.48 -11.93 -18.26
N VAL A 147 3.88 -11.87 -17.08
CA VAL A 147 3.24 -13.00 -16.39
C VAL A 147 1.84 -12.57 -15.92
N GLY A 148 0.95 -13.53 -15.68
CA GLY A 148 -0.40 -13.30 -15.15
C GLY A 148 -1.48 -14.01 -15.93
N LYS A 149 -2.53 -14.45 -15.25
CA LYS A 149 -3.74 -15.03 -15.81
C LYS A 149 -4.86 -14.01 -15.85
N MET A 150 -5.69 -14.07 -16.87
CA MET A 150 -6.91 -13.28 -16.94
C MET A 150 -7.95 -13.82 -15.95
N VAL A 151 -8.60 -12.93 -15.23
CA VAL A 151 -9.69 -13.27 -14.31
C VAL A 151 -10.85 -12.30 -14.51
N SER A 152 -12.09 -12.78 -14.33
CA SER A 152 -13.25 -11.91 -14.31
C SER A 152 -13.38 -11.21 -12.93
N SER A 153 -14.23 -10.20 -12.83
CA SER A 153 -14.55 -9.57 -11.54
C SER A 153 -15.22 -10.54 -10.57
N GLU A 154 -16.00 -11.50 -11.06
CA GLU A 154 -16.61 -12.57 -10.27
C GLU A 154 -15.52 -13.50 -9.69
N ARG A 155 -14.58 -13.98 -10.55
CA ARG A 155 -13.46 -14.81 -10.06
C ARG A 155 -12.58 -14.06 -9.06
N LEU A 156 -12.32 -12.77 -9.27
CA LEU A 156 -11.59 -11.94 -8.33
C LEU A 156 -12.32 -11.83 -6.98
N SER A 157 -13.65 -11.74 -6.99
CA SER A 157 -14.47 -11.77 -5.77
C SER A 157 -14.33 -13.09 -5.02
N GLU A 158 -14.34 -14.22 -5.72
CA GLU A 158 -14.11 -15.55 -5.13
C GLU A 158 -12.71 -15.66 -4.51
N ILE A 159 -11.68 -15.18 -5.21
CA ILE A 159 -10.30 -15.13 -4.69
C ILE A 159 -10.22 -14.37 -3.35
N PHE A 160 -10.94 -13.26 -3.20
CA PHE A 160 -10.97 -12.51 -1.94
C PHE A 160 -11.58 -13.34 -0.80
N LEU A 161 -12.67 -14.06 -1.08
CA LEU A 161 -13.32 -14.93 -0.10
C LEU A 161 -12.44 -16.14 0.26
N GLU A 162 -11.82 -16.78 -0.72
CA GLU A 162 -10.87 -17.89 -0.50
C GLU A 162 -9.67 -17.47 0.38
N LEU A 163 -9.15 -16.24 0.19
CA LEU A 163 -8.08 -15.72 1.02
C LEU A 163 -8.56 -15.46 2.46
N GLN A 164 -9.77 -14.95 2.64
CA GLN A 164 -10.39 -14.81 3.96
C GLN A 164 -10.58 -16.16 4.64
N GLU A 165 -11.07 -17.17 3.94
CA GLU A 165 -11.23 -18.53 4.45
C GLU A 165 -9.89 -19.17 4.86
N LYS A 166 -8.80 -18.84 4.16
CA LYS A 166 -7.43 -19.24 4.53
C LYS A 166 -6.90 -18.51 5.78
N GLY A 167 -7.67 -17.60 6.37
CA GLY A 167 -7.32 -16.87 7.58
C GLY A 167 -6.47 -15.62 7.35
N ALA A 168 -6.52 -15.02 6.16
CA ALA A 168 -5.84 -13.76 5.88
C ALA A 168 -6.28 -12.65 6.85
N CYS A 169 -5.33 -11.82 7.32
CA CYS A 169 -5.63 -10.66 8.16
C CYS A 169 -6.37 -9.54 7.41
N ASN A 170 -6.21 -9.48 6.10
CA ASN A 170 -6.77 -8.48 5.19
C ASN A 170 -6.69 -8.98 3.75
N ILE A 171 -7.32 -8.26 2.81
CA ILE A 171 -7.07 -8.42 1.37
C ILE A 171 -6.17 -7.27 0.92
N ASN A 172 -4.99 -7.58 0.42
CA ASN A 172 -3.97 -6.62 0.00
C ASN A 172 -3.86 -6.58 -1.53
N LEU A 173 -4.31 -5.47 -2.12
CA LEU A 173 -4.35 -5.23 -3.56
C LEU A 173 -3.05 -4.56 -3.99
N VAL A 174 -2.13 -5.30 -4.61
CA VAL A 174 -0.80 -4.78 -5.02
C VAL A 174 -0.82 -4.27 -6.46
N THR A 175 -0.57 -2.98 -6.63
CA THR A 175 -0.56 -2.25 -7.92
C THR A 175 -1.91 -2.34 -8.66
N PRO A 176 -3.03 -2.00 -8.01
CA PRO A 176 -4.37 -2.18 -8.58
C PRO A 176 -4.82 -1.04 -9.51
N THR A 177 -4.05 0.05 -9.62
CA THR A 177 -4.36 1.35 -10.24
C THR A 177 -5.19 1.25 -11.52
N HIS A 178 -4.79 0.39 -12.43
CA HIS A 178 -5.36 0.33 -13.79
C HIS A 178 -6.53 -0.66 -13.92
N PHE A 179 -6.94 -1.30 -12.81
CA PHE A 179 -8.09 -2.19 -12.72
C PHE A 179 -9.15 -1.70 -11.72
N ILE A 180 -9.08 -0.45 -11.28
CA ILE A 180 -9.99 0.12 -10.25
C ILE A 180 -11.48 -0.14 -10.52
N PRO A 181 -12.03 0.06 -11.74
CA PRO A 181 -13.45 -0.18 -11.98
C PRO A 181 -13.85 -1.64 -11.76
N GLU A 182 -13.03 -2.59 -12.21
CA GLU A 182 -13.28 -4.03 -12.10
C GLU A 182 -13.07 -4.50 -10.65
N ILE A 183 -12.07 -3.96 -9.96
CA ILE A 183 -11.83 -4.22 -8.53
C ILE A 183 -13.02 -3.74 -7.70
N LYS A 184 -13.59 -2.57 -8.02
CA LYS A 184 -14.82 -2.10 -7.34
C LYS A 184 -15.95 -3.11 -7.45
N LYS A 185 -16.20 -3.66 -8.66
CA LYS A 185 -17.23 -4.68 -8.87
C LYS A 185 -16.95 -5.91 -8.01
N ALA A 186 -15.71 -6.43 -8.05
CA ALA A 186 -15.30 -7.59 -7.28
C ALA A 186 -15.45 -7.38 -5.76
N LEU A 187 -15.04 -6.22 -5.23
CA LEU A 187 -15.17 -5.90 -3.82
C LEU A 187 -16.63 -5.81 -3.37
N LEU A 188 -17.50 -5.18 -4.16
CA LEU A 188 -18.93 -5.09 -3.86
C LEU A 188 -19.58 -6.48 -3.83
N THR A 189 -19.23 -7.34 -4.81
CA THR A 189 -19.71 -8.71 -4.87
C THR A 189 -19.20 -9.53 -3.68
N ALA A 190 -17.90 -9.46 -3.36
CA ALA A 190 -17.33 -10.19 -2.23
C ALA A 190 -17.93 -9.74 -0.88
N LYS A 191 -18.12 -8.43 -0.68
CA LYS A 191 -18.75 -7.90 0.55
C LYS A 191 -20.21 -8.39 0.68
N ALA A 192 -20.95 -8.48 -0.42
CA ALA A 192 -22.31 -9.05 -0.41
C ALA A 192 -22.32 -10.56 -0.06
N HIS A 193 -21.22 -11.28 -0.30
CA HIS A 193 -21.04 -12.70 0.04
C HIS A 193 -20.23 -12.94 1.33
N GLY A 194 -20.04 -11.91 2.18
CA GLY A 194 -19.50 -12.07 3.53
C GLY A 194 -18.03 -11.73 3.70
N LEU A 195 -17.41 -11.04 2.75
CA LEU A 195 -16.07 -10.47 2.95
C LEU A 195 -16.12 -9.38 4.03
N ASN A 196 -15.42 -9.59 5.15
CA ASN A 196 -15.49 -8.72 6.33
C ASN A 196 -14.12 -8.31 6.91
N ILE A 197 -13.02 -8.80 6.34
CA ILE A 197 -11.66 -8.39 6.70
C ILE A 197 -11.27 -7.09 5.98
N PRO A 198 -10.33 -6.28 6.54
CA PRO A 198 -9.93 -5.01 5.94
C PRO A 198 -9.39 -5.15 4.52
N ILE A 199 -9.63 -4.14 3.70
CA ILE A 199 -9.09 -4.03 2.34
C ILE A 199 -7.92 -3.07 2.33
N VAL A 200 -6.77 -3.53 1.87
CA VAL A 200 -5.52 -2.77 1.75
C VAL A 200 -5.29 -2.43 0.28
N TYR A 201 -5.00 -1.16 -0.01
CA TYR A 201 -4.61 -0.68 -1.33
C TYR A 201 -3.12 -0.33 -1.31
N ASN A 202 -2.29 -1.17 -1.94
CA ASN A 202 -0.83 -1.08 -1.94
C ASN A 202 -0.35 -0.62 -3.32
N THR A 203 0.24 0.58 -3.38
CA THR A 203 0.51 1.26 -4.65
C THR A 203 1.84 1.99 -4.68
N GLY A 204 2.37 2.21 -5.87
CA GLY A 204 3.53 3.06 -6.11
C GLY A 204 3.27 4.57 -5.92
N GLY A 205 2.09 4.98 -5.50
CA GLY A 205 1.71 6.37 -5.23
C GLY A 205 1.33 7.20 -6.47
N TYR A 206 1.55 6.71 -7.68
CA TYR A 206 1.26 7.45 -8.92
C TYR A 206 -0.18 7.22 -9.36
N GLU A 207 -1.11 7.85 -8.63
CA GLU A 207 -2.55 7.69 -8.74
C GLU A 207 -3.24 9.00 -9.10
N LYS A 208 -4.45 8.91 -9.63
CA LYS A 208 -5.36 10.05 -9.80
C LYS A 208 -6.40 10.10 -8.68
N ASP A 209 -6.66 11.28 -8.16
CA ASP A 209 -7.66 11.50 -7.12
C ASP A 209 -9.05 11.01 -7.55
N GLU A 210 -9.45 11.30 -8.80
CA GLU A 210 -10.76 10.87 -9.32
C GLU A 210 -10.88 9.35 -9.38
N SER A 211 -9.79 8.66 -9.67
CA SER A 211 -9.78 7.20 -9.69
C SER A 211 -9.82 6.60 -8.30
N LEU A 212 -9.10 7.19 -7.34
CA LEU A 212 -9.18 6.79 -5.93
C LEU A 212 -10.59 6.98 -5.35
N ARG A 213 -11.28 8.07 -5.73
CA ARG A 213 -12.66 8.33 -5.28
C ARG A 213 -13.65 7.26 -5.75
N ILE A 214 -13.37 6.52 -6.82
CA ILE A 214 -14.20 5.38 -7.25
C ILE A 214 -14.28 4.31 -6.15
N LEU A 215 -13.23 4.17 -5.32
CA LEU A 215 -13.11 3.20 -4.24
C LEU A 215 -13.42 3.77 -2.85
N ASP A 216 -13.89 5.02 -2.75
CA ASP A 216 -14.22 5.65 -1.46
C ASP A 216 -15.22 4.79 -0.67
N GLY A 217 -14.93 4.52 0.60
CA GLY A 217 -15.69 3.63 1.47
C GLY A 217 -15.50 2.13 1.25
N LEU A 218 -14.65 1.72 0.28
CA LEU A 218 -14.31 0.32 0.04
C LEU A 218 -12.92 -0.07 0.54
N ILE A 219 -12.01 0.89 0.65
CA ILE A 219 -10.65 0.69 1.14
C ILE A 219 -10.55 1.11 2.59
N ASP A 220 -9.96 0.26 3.41
CA ASP A 220 -9.75 0.50 4.84
C ASP A 220 -8.33 1.00 5.13
N ILE A 221 -7.34 0.53 4.39
CA ILE A 221 -5.93 0.82 4.61
C ILE A 221 -5.26 1.19 3.28
N TYR A 222 -4.53 2.29 3.27
CA TYR A 222 -3.68 2.66 2.15
C TYR A 222 -2.20 2.46 2.49
N ILE A 223 -1.44 1.85 1.55
CA ILE A 223 0.01 1.70 1.64
C ILE A 223 0.65 2.27 0.37
N PRO A 224 0.67 3.60 0.21
CA PRO A 224 1.36 4.23 -0.91
C PRO A 224 2.86 4.32 -0.68
N ASP A 225 3.64 4.17 -1.75
CA ASP A 225 5.02 4.61 -1.75
C ASP A 225 5.12 6.12 -2.05
N LEU A 226 6.03 6.81 -1.38
CA LEU A 226 6.53 8.12 -1.83
C LEU A 226 8.02 7.96 -2.16
N LYS A 227 8.31 7.75 -3.46
CA LYS A 227 9.62 7.27 -3.94
C LYS A 227 10.63 8.36 -4.18
N PHE A 228 10.20 9.53 -4.72
CA PHE A 228 11.07 10.61 -5.18
C PHE A 228 10.50 11.96 -4.81
N PHE A 229 11.38 12.86 -4.39
CA PHE A 229 11.09 14.29 -4.28
C PHE A 229 11.48 15.03 -5.59
N SER A 230 12.62 14.65 -6.16
CA SER A 230 13.20 15.32 -7.33
C SER A 230 12.54 14.87 -8.64
N PRO A 231 11.97 15.78 -9.45
CA PRO A 231 11.47 15.50 -10.80
C PRO A 231 12.53 14.86 -11.71
N LYS A 232 13.80 15.23 -11.53
CA LYS A 232 14.91 14.69 -12.30
C LYS A 232 15.14 13.20 -11.98
N LEU A 233 15.00 12.78 -10.71
CA LEU A 233 15.16 11.40 -10.30
C LEU A 233 13.96 10.57 -10.73
N SER A 234 12.75 11.06 -10.53
CA SER A 234 11.52 10.36 -10.92
C SER A 234 11.39 10.20 -12.43
N SER A 235 11.79 11.21 -13.21
CA SER A 235 11.89 11.10 -14.67
C SER A 235 12.90 10.02 -15.07
N ARG A 236 14.12 10.03 -14.47
CA ARG A 236 15.19 9.09 -14.81
C ARG A 236 14.88 7.65 -14.44
N TYR A 237 14.25 7.43 -13.27
CA TYR A 237 14.07 6.08 -12.73
C TYR A 237 12.69 5.49 -12.97
N SER A 238 11.68 6.30 -13.27
CA SER A 238 10.29 5.87 -13.42
C SER A 238 9.55 6.57 -14.55
N ASN A 239 10.26 7.35 -15.37
CA ASN A 239 9.68 8.11 -16.49
C ASN A 239 8.43 8.93 -16.09
N ALA A 240 8.47 9.60 -14.91
CA ALA A 240 7.37 10.37 -14.33
C ALA A 240 7.94 11.64 -13.67
N SER A 241 8.16 12.69 -14.45
CA SER A 241 8.72 13.96 -13.94
C SER A 241 7.82 14.69 -12.95
N ASP A 242 6.52 14.43 -13.03
CA ASP A 242 5.45 14.94 -12.18
C ASP A 242 5.16 14.07 -10.94
N TYR A 243 5.98 13.02 -10.69
CA TYR A 243 5.70 12.00 -9.68
C TYR A 243 5.42 12.59 -8.30
N PHE A 244 6.23 13.54 -7.81
CA PHE A 244 6.09 14.05 -6.45
C PHE A 244 4.77 14.78 -6.27
N GLU A 245 4.42 15.66 -7.20
CA GLU A 245 3.16 16.41 -7.18
C GLU A 245 1.95 15.47 -7.21
N VAL A 246 1.95 14.53 -8.15
CA VAL A 246 0.88 13.53 -8.31
C VAL A 246 0.77 12.64 -7.07
N ALA A 247 1.89 12.10 -6.59
CA ALA A 247 1.88 11.18 -5.46
C ALA A 247 1.44 11.87 -4.15
N THR A 248 1.83 13.14 -3.94
CA THR A 248 1.40 13.88 -2.75
C THR A 248 -0.08 14.25 -2.79
N GLY A 249 -0.64 14.56 -3.97
CA GLY A 249 -2.09 14.71 -4.16
C GLY A 249 -2.83 13.42 -3.85
N ALA A 250 -2.39 12.31 -4.43
CA ALA A 250 -2.96 10.98 -4.18
C ALA A 250 -2.91 10.58 -2.69
N ILE A 251 -1.78 10.81 -2.01
CA ILE A 251 -1.65 10.55 -0.56
C ILE A 251 -2.63 11.41 0.25
N ALA A 252 -2.84 12.66 -0.13
CA ALA A 252 -3.82 13.53 0.53
C ALA A 252 -5.26 13.01 0.36
N GLU A 253 -5.63 12.54 -0.83
CA GLU A 253 -6.94 11.92 -1.08
C GLU A 253 -7.08 10.59 -0.31
N MET A 254 -6.05 9.74 -0.28
CA MET A 254 -6.05 8.50 0.50
C MET A 254 -6.24 8.78 1.99
N TYR A 255 -5.53 9.79 2.53
CA TYR A 255 -5.70 10.18 3.94
C TYR A 255 -7.11 10.74 4.20
N ARG A 256 -7.69 11.51 3.27
CA ARG A 256 -9.09 11.99 3.37
C ARG A 256 -10.06 10.83 3.53
N GLN A 257 -9.85 9.73 2.81
CA GLN A 257 -10.74 8.56 2.83
C GLN A 257 -10.64 7.76 4.13
N VAL A 258 -9.42 7.51 4.63
CA VAL A 258 -9.24 6.60 5.77
C VAL A 258 -8.93 7.30 7.10
N GLY A 259 -8.46 8.53 7.09
CA GLY A 259 -8.15 9.31 8.28
C GLY A 259 -7.02 8.73 9.14
N ASN A 260 -7.09 9.00 10.45
CA ASN A 260 -6.07 8.57 11.40
C ASN A 260 -6.04 7.04 11.58
N PRO A 261 -4.85 6.46 11.91
CA PRO A 261 -4.70 5.02 12.12
C PRO A 261 -5.56 4.51 13.28
N VAL A 262 -6.24 3.40 13.05
CA VAL A 262 -7.03 2.66 14.04
C VAL A 262 -6.52 1.23 14.10
N PHE A 263 -6.05 0.82 15.26
CA PHE A 263 -5.53 -0.53 15.51
C PHE A 263 -6.54 -1.36 16.30
N ASP A 264 -6.51 -2.65 16.08
CA ASP A 264 -7.17 -3.61 16.96
C ASP A 264 -6.36 -3.76 18.24
N ASN A 265 -6.98 -3.49 19.38
CA ASN A 265 -6.30 -3.48 20.68
C ASN A 265 -5.80 -4.86 21.14
N ASN A 266 -6.38 -5.94 20.63
CA ASN A 266 -6.03 -7.31 21.03
C ASN A 266 -4.92 -7.90 20.16
N THR A 267 -4.95 -7.60 18.86
CA THR A 267 -4.05 -8.20 17.86
C THR A 267 -2.92 -7.26 17.42
N GLY A 268 -3.07 -5.95 17.63
CA GLY A 268 -2.15 -4.95 17.11
C GLY A 268 -2.22 -4.75 15.60
N LEU A 269 -3.20 -5.38 14.92
CA LEU A 269 -3.41 -5.20 13.49
C LEU A 269 -4.00 -3.84 13.16
N LEU A 270 -3.54 -3.23 12.08
CA LEU A 270 -4.15 -2.01 11.55
C LEU A 270 -5.51 -2.37 10.93
N LYS A 271 -6.56 -1.68 11.37
CA LYS A 271 -7.92 -1.83 10.86
C LYS A 271 -8.30 -0.75 9.86
N ARG A 272 -7.73 0.43 10.02
CA ARG A 272 -7.97 1.59 9.16
C ARG A 272 -6.80 2.56 9.27
N GLY A 273 -6.49 3.26 8.18
CA GLY A 273 -5.45 4.30 8.19
C GLY A 273 -4.46 4.17 7.04
N MET A 274 -3.31 4.82 7.18
CA MET A 274 -2.32 4.88 6.11
C MET A 274 -0.89 4.67 6.62
N ILE A 275 -0.13 3.88 5.87
CA ILE A 275 1.31 3.69 6.04
C ILE A 275 1.99 4.18 4.75
N VAL A 276 2.73 5.27 4.82
CA VAL A 276 3.50 5.73 3.66
C VAL A 276 4.88 5.08 3.67
N ARG A 277 5.20 4.37 2.60
CA ARG A 277 6.48 3.69 2.41
C ARG A 277 7.48 4.58 1.68
N HIS A 278 8.71 4.57 2.16
CA HIS A 278 9.84 5.17 1.46
C HIS A 278 11.02 4.20 1.38
N LEU A 279 11.39 3.82 0.15
CA LEU A 279 12.58 3.01 -0.12
C LEU A 279 13.78 3.91 -0.35
N LEU A 280 14.76 3.86 0.55
CA LEU A 280 16.03 4.53 0.33
C LEU A 280 16.76 3.89 -0.85
N LEU A 281 17.16 4.70 -1.83
CA LEU A 281 18.01 4.28 -2.94
C LEU A 281 19.47 4.71 -2.70
N PRO A 282 20.46 3.95 -3.21
CA PRO A 282 21.86 4.28 -3.04
C PRO A 282 22.19 5.69 -3.54
N ARG A 283 22.95 6.45 -2.76
CA ARG A 283 23.34 7.86 -3.04
C ARG A 283 22.17 8.85 -3.15
N ARG A 284 20.97 8.51 -2.63
CA ARG A 284 19.78 9.40 -2.70
C ARG A 284 19.32 9.90 -1.33
N LEU A 285 20.22 9.90 -0.34
CA LEU A 285 19.92 10.33 1.02
C LEU A 285 19.33 11.75 1.09
N ALA A 286 19.84 12.70 0.31
CA ALA A 286 19.34 14.08 0.29
C ALA A 286 17.90 14.18 -0.24
N ASP A 287 17.53 13.36 -1.23
CA ASP A 287 16.16 13.27 -1.75
C ASP A 287 15.23 12.64 -0.72
N SER A 288 15.68 11.55 -0.09
CA SER A 288 14.97 10.87 0.98
C SER A 288 14.67 11.78 2.18
N LYS A 289 15.64 12.59 2.63
CA LYS A 289 15.43 13.57 3.71
C LYS A 289 14.34 14.57 3.38
N LYS A 290 14.25 15.04 2.13
CA LYS A 290 13.18 15.96 1.68
C LYS A 290 11.81 15.29 1.72
N ILE A 291 11.72 14.01 1.32
CA ILE A 291 10.49 13.20 1.39
C ILE A 291 10.02 13.08 2.84
N ILE A 292 10.92 12.65 3.73
CA ILE A 292 10.61 12.46 5.14
C ILE A 292 10.17 13.77 5.78
N ASN A 293 10.90 14.87 5.52
CA ASN A 293 10.53 16.19 6.02
C ASN A 293 9.12 16.60 5.53
N TYR A 294 8.82 16.41 4.24
CA TYR A 294 7.48 16.69 3.70
C TYR A 294 6.39 15.90 4.41
N LEU A 295 6.58 14.58 4.55
CA LEU A 295 5.59 13.71 5.18
C LEU A 295 5.37 14.09 6.65
N TYR A 296 6.44 14.34 7.40
CA TYR A 296 6.35 14.72 8.80
C TYR A 296 5.73 16.10 8.99
N THR A 297 6.14 17.11 8.22
CA THR A 297 5.57 18.47 8.33
C THR A 297 4.10 18.53 7.93
N THR A 298 3.66 17.64 7.00
CA THR A 298 2.29 17.62 6.51
C THR A 298 1.36 16.81 7.41
N TYR A 299 1.80 15.63 7.83
CA TYR A 299 0.92 14.66 8.50
C TYR A 299 1.23 14.44 9.98
N GLN A 300 2.47 14.70 10.43
CA GLN A 300 2.92 14.41 11.81
C GLN A 300 2.59 12.95 12.18
N ASP A 301 2.00 12.72 13.35
CA ASP A 301 1.65 11.38 13.85
C ASP A 301 0.31 10.83 13.33
N ARG A 302 -0.28 11.51 12.33
CA ARG A 302 -1.56 11.09 11.73
C ARG A 302 -1.43 9.96 10.72
N ILE A 303 -0.21 9.57 10.38
CA ILE A 303 0.12 8.44 9.50
C ILE A 303 1.30 7.68 10.08
N TYR A 304 1.52 6.46 9.59
CA TYR A 304 2.76 5.73 9.85
C TYR A 304 3.73 5.87 8.67
N LEU A 305 5.02 5.93 8.97
CA LEU A 305 6.08 5.92 7.96
C LEU A 305 6.80 4.57 7.98
N SER A 306 7.01 3.97 6.81
CA SER A 306 7.82 2.75 6.68
C SER A 306 9.09 3.08 5.88
N ILE A 307 10.23 3.11 6.57
CA ILE A 307 11.52 3.46 6.00
C ILE A 307 12.28 2.18 5.65
N MET A 308 12.39 1.92 4.34
CA MET A 308 12.91 0.65 3.84
C MET A 308 14.35 0.78 3.35
N SER A 309 15.20 -0.21 3.69
CA SER A 309 16.57 -0.36 3.20
C SER A 309 16.75 -1.54 2.24
N GLN A 310 15.67 -2.25 1.93
CA GLN A 310 15.68 -3.54 1.21
C GLN A 310 15.98 -3.43 -0.29
N TYR A 311 16.54 -2.31 -0.75
CA TYR A 311 16.93 -2.19 -2.15
C TYR A 311 17.99 -3.25 -2.53
N THR A 312 17.64 -4.11 -3.48
CA THR A 312 18.52 -5.12 -4.06
C THR A 312 18.70 -4.86 -5.55
N PRO A 313 19.94 -4.68 -6.06
CA PRO A 313 20.18 -4.53 -7.49
C PRO A 313 19.93 -5.86 -8.20
N MET A 314 18.84 -5.94 -8.99
CA MET A 314 18.47 -7.15 -9.76
C MET A 314 19.30 -7.31 -11.05
N LYS A 315 20.03 -6.27 -11.43
CA LYS A 315 20.88 -6.23 -12.63
C LYS A 315 21.96 -5.16 -12.51
N VAL A 316 22.94 -5.21 -13.39
CA VAL A 316 23.94 -4.14 -13.52
C VAL A 316 23.35 -2.99 -14.34
N PHE A 317 23.43 -1.77 -13.81
CA PHE A 317 22.94 -0.56 -14.44
C PHE A 317 24.09 0.26 -15.01
N SER A 318 24.49 0.01 -16.26
CA SER A 318 25.62 0.71 -16.90
C SER A 318 25.45 2.24 -16.94
N GLN A 319 24.22 2.71 -17.23
CA GLN A 319 23.92 4.14 -17.28
C GLN A 319 23.51 4.75 -15.93
N MET A 320 23.36 3.94 -14.90
CA MET A 320 22.93 4.33 -13.55
C MET A 320 23.77 3.54 -12.52
N PRO A 321 25.10 3.69 -12.51
CA PRO A 321 26.00 2.85 -11.70
C PRO A 321 25.70 2.92 -10.20
N GLU A 322 25.09 4.01 -9.75
CA GLU A 322 24.61 4.15 -8.37
C GLU A 322 23.58 3.08 -7.98
N LEU A 323 22.76 2.59 -8.92
CA LEU A 323 21.79 1.53 -8.69
C LEU A 323 22.38 0.11 -8.77
N SER A 324 23.67 -0.04 -9.09
CA SER A 324 24.32 -1.34 -9.16
C SER A 324 24.86 -1.83 -7.81
N ARG A 325 24.60 -1.12 -6.71
CA ARG A 325 24.97 -1.50 -5.35
C ARG A 325 23.79 -1.41 -4.38
N ARG A 326 23.89 -2.09 -3.27
CA ARG A 326 22.94 -1.93 -2.15
C ARG A 326 23.13 -0.59 -1.44
N VAL A 327 22.14 -0.18 -0.67
CA VAL A 327 22.25 0.92 0.29
C VAL A 327 23.27 0.54 1.35
N SER A 328 24.18 1.44 1.69
CA SER A 328 25.14 1.20 2.77
C SER A 328 24.47 1.38 4.14
N ARG A 329 25.00 0.67 5.15
CA ARG A 329 24.55 0.82 6.55
C ARG A 329 24.65 2.29 7.01
N THR A 330 25.69 3.00 6.59
CA THR A 330 25.87 4.43 6.92
C THR A 330 24.78 5.30 6.31
N GLU A 331 24.43 5.09 5.02
CA GLU A 331 23.35 5.85 4.36
C GLU A 331 22.03 5.64 5.08
N TYR A 332 21.69 4.39 5.38
CA TYR A 332 20.44 4.06 6.07
C TYR A 332 20.39 4.62 7.49
N ARG A 333 21.45 4.40 8.28
CA ARG A 333 21.56 4.92 9.65
C ARG A 333 21.45 6.44 9.70
N THR A 334 22.06 7.14 8.72
CA THR A 334 21.94 8.60 8.62
C THR A 334 20.51 9.04 8.35
N LEU A 335 19.75 8.28 7.56
CA LEU A 335 18.33 8.58 7.34
C LEU A 335 17.49 8.35 8.59
N ILE A 336 17.73 7.22 9.30
CA ILE A 336 17.02 6.92 10.55
C ILE A 336 17.32 7.96 11.64
N ASN A 337 18.59 8.35 11.81
CA ASN A 337 18.95 9.42 12.75
C ASN A 337 18.21 10.72 12.42
N TYR A 338 18.09 11.06 11.14
CA TYR A 338 17.32 12.23 10.71
C TYR A 338 15.82 12.11 11.03
N CYS A 339 15.23 10.92 10.90
CA CYS A 339 13.85 10.69 11.34
C CYS A 339 13.68 10.92 12.86
N MET A 340 14.66 10.45 13.65
CA MET A 340 14.66 10.65 15.11
C MET A 340 14.83 12.13 15.49
N GLU A 341 15.74 12.85 14.80
CA GLU A 341 15.96 14.30 15.00
C GLU A 341 14.70 15.13 14.69
N LEU A 342 13.89 14.70 13.73
CA LEU A 342 12.59 15.31 13.43
C LEU A 342 11.51 15.00 14.48
N GLY A 343 11.71 14.00 15.35
CA GLY A 343 10.74 13.57 16.34
C GLY A 343 9.65 12.64 15.79
N ILE A 344 9.94 11.86 14.75
CA ILE A 344 8.98 10.89 14.21
C ILE A 344 8.83 9.74 15.21
N GLU A 345 7.60 9.52 15.71
CA GLU A 345 7.27 8.45 16.65
C GLU A 345 6.53 7.28 15.99
N ASN A 346 5.74 7.54 14.96
CA ASN A 346 4.94 6.55 14.25
C ASN A 346 5.68 6.04 13.00
N GLY A 347 6.47 4.99 13.17
CA GLY A 347 7.24 4.47 12.03
C GLY A 347 7.69 3.03 12.19
N PHE A 348 7.96 2.42 11.03
CA PHE A 348 8.63 1.12 10.91
C PHE A 348 9.99 1.35 10.27
N ILE A 349 11.01 0.76 10.84
CA ILE A 349 12.36 0.70 10.29
C ILE A 349 12.78 -0.75 10.17
N GLN A 350 13.62 -1.02 9.18
CA GLN A 350 14.16 -2.36 8.94
C GLN A 350 15.60 -2.40 9.43
N GLU A 351 15.93 -3.36 10.30
CA GLU A 351 17.31 -3.66 10.68
C GLU A 351 17.74 -5.05 10.16
N GLY A 352 19.04 -5.22 9.97
CA GLY A 352 19.63 -6.46 9.48
C GLY A 352 19.77 -6.54 7.95
N ASP A 353 20.07 -7.73 7.43
CA ASP A 353 20.22 -7.99 6.00
C ASP A 353 18.86 -8.24 5.34
N THR A 354 18.01 -7.18 5.32
CA THR A 354 16.67 -7.23 4.72
C THR A 354 16.67 -7.18 3.18
N ALA A 355 17.81 -6.86 2.58
CA ALA A 355 17.97 -6.82 1.13
C ALA A 355 18.23 -8.24 0.58
N SER A 356 17.19 -9.07 0.51
CA SER A 356 17.26 -10.44 0.00
C SER A 356 16.21 -10.67 -1.09
N GLU A 357 16.55 -11.47 -2.10
CA GLU A 357 15.59 -11.88 -3.14
C GLU A 357 14.48 -12.79 -2.58
N SER A 358 14.67 -13.37 -1.39
CA SER A 358 13.69 -14.23 -0.73
C SER A 358 12.38 -13.52 -0.35
N PHE A 359 12.36 -12.19 -0.32
CA PHE A 359 11.14 -11.39 -0.09
C PHE A 359 10.28 -11.21 -1.35
N ILE A 360 10.81 -11.56 -2.53
CA ILE A 360 10.06 -11.51 -3.78
C ILE A 360 9.30 -12.83 -3.92
N PRO A 361 7.95 -12.82 -3.92
CA PRO A 361 7.20 -14.06 -4.06
C PRO A 361 7.39 -14.66 -5.45
N PRO A 362 7.32 -15.99 -5.60
CA PRO A 362 7.25 -16.62 -6.90
C PRO A 362 5.93 -16.21 -7.57
N PHE A 363 5.98 -15.73 -8.81
CA PHE A 363 4.78 -15.41 -9.58
C PHE A 363 4.38 -16.64 -10.41
N ASP A 364 3.84 -17.63 -9.70
CA ASP A 364 3.57 -19.02 -10.14
C ASP A 364 2.07 -19.30 -10.32
N TYR A 365 1.25 -18.25 -10.28
CA TYR A 365 -0.20 -18.31 -10.40
C TYR A 365 -0.90 -19.02 -9.23
N GLU A 366 -0.26 -19.19 -8.08
CA GLU A 366 -0.93 -19.73 -6.90
C GLU A 366 -2.19 -18.91 -6.58
N GLY A 367 -3.33 -19.60 -6.39
CA GLY A 367 -4.62 -19.02 -6.03
C GLY A 367 -5.36 -18.25 -7.14
N VAL A 368 -4.87 -18.32 -8.42
CA VAL A 368 -5.47 -17.61 -9.55
C VAL A 368 -6.25 -18.53 -10.47
#